data_d2ef574d48d60b9f54a30136f26de12b
#
_entry.id   d2ef574d48d60b9f54a30136f26de12b
#
_cell.length_a   1.000
_cell.length_b   1.000
_cell.length_c   1.000
_cell.angle_alpha   90.00
_cell.angle_beta   90.00
_cell.angle_gamma   90.00
#
_symmetry.space_group_name_H-M   'P 1'
#
loop_
_entity.id
_entity.type
_entity.pdbx_description
1 polymer ?
#
loop_
_entity_poly.entity_id
_entity_poly.type
_entity_poly.pdbx_seq_one_letter_code
_entity_poly.pdbx_strand_id
1 'polypeptide(L)'
;MAMAFDALGHEMLIPSSDYKITHWPNPPVNQFVWNTEWTDEMVKKEIKTDNVRVVSKEEILDIKPDVVFVTGYENQFEVLRELWPFLSGTSKLAFYSGNDYWEDAYPWYMIENYLCADQLAVGLCQKYEKRFLNYRPWIDYDQFKFKENTDGNILGSYISEYDKTFPKEYEFVKNLQSECGYLDFRINSHSTKEETAKCMEESVGTIHVKGLEGYGFAIIESMACGRPVFLHRELAEGKSYMNWAVENNTALFFGNALEFMAKSKALVECKEYRHFVQKSCSITIRKLVNNEQQTELLGIFLDELL
;
A
#
# COMPACT_ATOMS: atom_id res chain seq x y z
N MET A 1 2.11 7.22 5.57
CA MET A 1 2.29 8.68 5.41
C MET A 1 1.83 9.43 6.66
N ALA A 2 0.61 9.28 7.14
CA ALA A 2 0.13 10.00 8.33
C ALA A 2 1.04 9.83 9.57
N MET A 3 1.49 8.62 9.88
CA MET A 3 2.44 8.38 10.99
C MET A 3 3.79 9.09 10.79
N ALA A 4 4.23 9.33 9.56
CA ALA A 4 5.44 10.09 9.30
C ALA A 4 5.23 11.60 9.53
N PHE A 5 4.07 12.14 9.18
CA PHE A 5 3.72 13.52 9.52
C PHE A 5 3.60 13.74 11.03
N ASP A 6 2.98 12.79 11.73
CA ASP A 6 2.89 12.82 13.19
C ASP A 6 4.29 12.83 13.84
N ALA A 7 5.19 11.97 13.39
CA ALA A 7 6.57 11.90 13.88
C ALA A 7 7.37 13.20 13.61
N LEU A 8 6.99 13.98 12.60
CA LEU A 8 7.54 15.30 12.31
C LEU A 8 6.83 16.44 13.08
N GLY A 9 5.79 16.13 13.85
CA GLY A 9 5.04 17.10 14.65
C GLY A 9 4.03 17.93 13.86
N HIS A 10 3.66 17.47 12.64
CA HIS A 10 2.65 18.16 11.83
C HIS A 10 1.23 17.76 12.24
N GLU A 11 0.34 18.74 12.34
CA GLU A 11 -1.09 18.49 12.44
C GLU A 11 -1.65 18.10 11.07
N MET A 12 -2.45 17.03 11.02
CA MET A 12 -3.10 16.56 9.82
C MET A 12 -4.59 16.91 9.83
N LEU A 13 -5.05 17.52 8.76
CA LEU A 13 -6.44 17.84 8.54
C LEU A 13 -7.01 16.89 7.47
N ILE A 14 -8.03 16.13 7.82
CA ILE A 14 -8.73 15.22 6.92
C ILE A 14 -10.11 15.82 6.62
N PRO A 15 -10.43 16.09 5.34
CA PRO A 15 -11.74 16.57 5.00
C PRO A 15 -12.83 15.58 5.43
N SER A 16 -13.88 16.09 6.09
CA SER A 16 -15.06 15.29 6.42
C SER A 16 -15.75 14.80 5.15
N SER A 17 -16.47 13.69 5.24
CA SER A 17 -17.16 13.06 4.11
C SER A 17 -18.37 13.83 3.57
N ASP A 18 -18.63 15.04 4.07
CA ASP A 18 -19.64 15.95 3.51
C ASP A 18 -19.38 16.31 2.04
N TYR A 19 -18.19 16.00 1.54
CA TYR A 19 -17.88 15.94 0.12
C TYR A 19 -18.51 14.70 -0.54
N LYS A 20 -19.84 14.69 -0.63
CA LYS A 20 -20.57 13.69 -1.43
C LYS A 20 -20.25 13.95 -2.90
N ILE A 21 -19.54 13.02 -3.49
CA ILE A 21 -19.38 12.99 -4.95
C ILE A 21 -20.72 12.62 -5.52
N THR A 22 -21.40 13.62 -6.06
CA THR A 22 -22.76 13.45 -6.57
C THR A 22 -22.80 13.00 -8.03
N HIS A 23 -21.69 13.05 -8.78
CA HIS A 23 -21.70 12.76 -10.21
C HIS A 23 -20.44 12.04 -10.68
N TRP A 24 -20.49 10.73 -10.66
CA TRP A 24 -19.66 9.89 -11.49
C TRP A 24 -20.51 9.33 -12.64
N PRO A 25 -20.35 9.82 -13.87
CA PRO A 25 -21.25 9.41 -14.97
C PRO A 25 -21.12 7.95 -15.38
N ASN A 26 -19.99 7.30 -15.09
CA ASN A 26 -19.78 5.86 -15.31
C ASN A 26 -18.71 5.37 -14.34
N PRO A 27 -19.04 4.98 -13.08
CA PRO A 27 -18.05 4.36 -12.22
C PRO A 27 -17.56 3.08 -12.91
N PRO A 28 -16.26 2.86 -13.05
CA PRO A 28 -15.75 1.55 -13.41
C PRO A 28 -16.33 0.55 -12.40
N VAL A 29 -16.68 -0.64 -12.87
CA VAL A 29 -17.49 -1.66 -12.19
C VAL A 29 -17.02 -2.05 -10.78
N ASN A 30 -15.84 -1.56 -10.35
CA ASN A 30 -15.14 -1.96 -9.13
C ASN A 30 -14.77 -0.78 -8.22
N GLN A 31 -15.47 0.33 -8.27
CA GLN A 31 -15.16 1.42 -7.34
C GLN A 31 -15.90 1.24 -6.02
N PHE A 32 -15.08 1.11 -4.97
CA PHE A 32 -15.50 1.31 -3.60
C PHE A 32 -15.94 2.75 -3.41
N VAL A 33 -17.23 2.95 -3.29
CA VAL A 33 -17.74 4.19 -2.73
C VAL A 33 -17.46 4.12 -1.23
N TRP A 34 -16.43 4.79 -0.78
CA TRP A 34 -16.20 5.01 0.65
C TRP A 34 -17.29 5.97 1.15
N ASN A 35 -18.45 5.42 1.48
CA ASN A 35 -19.55 6.14 2.13
C ASN A 35 -19.35 6.22 3.65
N THR A 36 -18.11 6.21 4.11
CA THR A 36 -17.82 6.27 5.53
C THR A 36 -17.67 7.73 5.92
N GLU A 37 -18.59 8.23 6.73
CA GLU A 37 -18.39 9.49 7.42
C GLU A 37 -17.23 9.31 8.41
N TRP A 38 -16.08 9.87 8.10
CA TRP A 38 -14.95 9.87 9.00
C TRP A 38 -15.25 10.76 10.19
N THR A 39 -15.07 10.23 11.39
CA THR A 39 -15.07 11.01 12.63
C THR A 39 -13.65 11.10 13.17
N ASP A 40 -13.38 12.10 14.00
CA ASP A 40 -12.09 12.22 14.69
C ASP A 40 -11.69 10.93 15.41
N GLU A 41 -12.65 10.30 16.09
CA GLU A 41 -12.41 9.04 16.82
C GLU A 41 -12.00 7.90 15.89
N MET A 42 -12.67 7.75 14.75
CA MET A 42 -12.34 6.73 13.76
C MET A 42 -10.94 6.96 13.17
N VAL A 43 -10.63 8.20 12.79
CA VAL A 43 -9.35 8.56 12.19
C VAL A 43 -8.22 8.39 13.20
N LYS A 44 -8.36 8.86 14.43
CA LYS A 44 -7.37 8.69 15.50
C LYS A 44 -7.11 7.24 15.81
N LYS A 45 -8.13 6.40 15.85
CA LYS A 45 -8.00 4.96 16.05
C LYS A 45 -7.25 4.29 14.89
N GLU A 46 -7.58 4.65 13.65
CA GLU A 46 -6.98 4.04 12.46
C GLU A 46 -5.52 4.48 12.26
N ILE A 47 -5.23 5.77 12.46
CA ILE A 47 -3.90 6.35 12.26
C ILE A 47 -3.02 6.26 13.52
N LYS A 48 -3.62 6.01 14.69
CA LYS A 48 -2.93 5.90 15.99
C LYS A 48 -2.16 7.16 16.38
N THR A 49 -2.72 8.34 16.10
CA THR A 49 -2.15 9.65 16.49
C THR A 49 -3.24 10.60 16.95
N ASP A 50 -2.88 11.51 17.85
CA ASP A 50 -3.73 12.61 18.30
C ASP A 50 -3.60 13.87 17.43
N ASN A 51 -2.56 13.94 16.58
CA ASN A 51 -2.28 15.09 15.70
C ASN A 51 -3.09 15.02 14.39
N VAL A 52 -4.32 14.57 14.45
CA VAL A 52 -5.22 14.47 13.30
C VAL A 52 -6.61 14.96 13.69
N ARG A 53 -7.22 15.76 12.81
CA ARG A 53 -8.61 16.22 12.93
C ARG A 53 -9.37 15.99 11.63
N VAL A 54 -10.62 15.62 11.75
CA VAL A 54 -11.60 15.70 10.66
C VAL A 54 -12.19 17.09 10.63
N VAL A 55 -12.14 17.75 9.49
CA VAL A 55 -12.53 19.16 9.35
C VAL A 55 -13.50 19.37 8.20
N SER A 56 -14.37 20.37 8.32
CA SER A 56 -15.24 20.80 7.26
C SER A 56 -14.48 21.60 6.18
N LYS A 57 -15.14 21.84 5.05
CA LYS A 57 -14.61 22.67 3.98
C LYS A 57 -14.34 24.11 4.47
N GLU A 58 -15.26 24.66 5.22
CA GLU A 58 -15.18 26.00 5.78
C GLU A 58 -13.98 26.12 6.72
N GLU A 59 -13.78 25.14 7.59
CA GLU A 59 -12.63 25.11 8.49
C GLU A 59 -11.31 25.01 7.73
N ILE A 60 -11.22 24.23 6.64
CA ILE A 60 -10.00 24.17 5.80
C ILE A 60 -9.69 25.54 5.20
N LEU A 61 -10.71 26.26 4.73
CA LEU A 61 -10.53 27.59 4.14
C LEU A 61 -10.12 28.65 5.18
N ASP A 62 -10.59 28.51 6.42
CA ASP A 62 -10.22 29.38 7.52
C ASP A 62 -8.80 29.09 8.03
N ILE A 63 -8.44 27.82 8.19
CA ILE A 63 -7.13 27.37 8.69
C ILE A 63 -6.03 27.67 7.67
N LYS A 64 -6.30 27.45 6.36
CA LYS A 64 -5.33 27.61 5.26
C LYS A 64 -4.07 26.77 5.50
N PRO A 65 -4.15 25.45 5.38
CA PRO A 65 -3.03 24.56 5.64
C PRO A 65 -1.81 24.93 4.80
N ASP A 66 -0.60 24.77 5.34
CA ASP A 66 0.65 25.09 4.63
C ASP A 66 0.82 24.21 3.40
N VAL A 67 0.45 22.92 3.50
CA VAL A 67 0.55 21.95 2.40
C VAL A 67 -0.77 21.19 2.23
N VAL A 68 -1.20 21.05 0.99
CA VAL A 68 -2.33 20.21 0.57
C VAL A 68 -1.79 18.99 -0.16
N PHE A 69 -2.03 17.80 0.40
CA PHE A 69 -1.70 16.53 -0.25
C PHE A 69 -2.93 15.95 -0.92
N VAL A 70 -2.77 15.59 -2.19
CA VAL A 70 -3.78 14.87 -2.98
C VAL A 70 -3.28 13.46 -3.24
N THR A 71 -4.09 12.46 -2.99
CA THR A 71 -3.80 11.06 -3.33
C THR A 71 -4.60 10.65 -4.56
N GLY A 72 -4.11 9.75 -5.36
CA GLY A 72 -4.48 9.44 -6.74
C GLY A 72 -5.91 9.00 -7.08
N TYR A 73 -6.94 9.56 -6.46
CA TYR A 73 -8.33 9.26 -6.80
C TYR A 73 -9.03 10.49 -7.39
N GLU A 74 -9.76 10.32 -8.49
CA GLU A 74 -10.44 11.41 -9.22
C GLU A 74 -11.32 12.29 -8.33
N ASN A 75 -11.99 11.71 -7.35
CA ASN A 75 -12.83 12.45 -6.40
C ASN A 75 -12.05 13.50 -5.58
N GLN A 76 -10.80 13.22 -5.26
CA GLN A 76 -9.98 14.19 -4.55
C GLN A 76 -9.62 15.39 -5.42
N PHE A 77 -9.55 15.22 -6.74
CA PHE A 77 -9.36 16.31 -7.67
C PHE A 77 -10.58 17.22 -7.79
N GLU A 78 -11.79 16.71 -7.61
CA GLU A 78 -12.99 17.56 -7.56
C GLU A 78 -12.97 18.45 -6.33
N VAL A 79 -12.69 17.87 -5.16
CA VAL A 79 -12.51 18.65 -3.92
C VAL A 79 -11.38 19.66 -4.08
N LEU A 80 -10.27 19.26 -4.67
CA LEU A 80 -9.16 20.18 -4.94
C LEU A 80 -9.58 21.33 -5.85
N ARG A 81 -10.29 21.07 -6.95
CA ARG A 81 -10.77 22.13 -7.86
C ARG A 81 -11.66 23.15 -7.18
N GLU A 82 -12.46 22.72 -6.20
CA GLU A 82 -13.27 23.61 -5.40
C GLU A 82 -12.45 24.48 -4.43
N LEU A 83 -11.49 23.86 -3.72
CA LEU A 83 -10.73 24.52 -2.65
C LEU A 83 -9.52 25.30 -3.15
N TRP A 84 -8.86 24.81 -4.18
CA TRP A 84 -7.58 25.33 -4.64
C TRP A 84 -7.61 26.81 -5.05
N PRO A 85 -8.66 27.35 -5.69
CA PRO A 85 -8.75 28.79 -5.97
C PRO A 85 -8.59 29.69 -4.75
N PHE A 86 -8.96 29.19 -3.57
CA PHE A 86 -8.89 29.93 -2.29
C PHE A 86 -7.60 29.66 -1.51
N LEU A 87 -6.95 28.53 -1.76
CA LEU A 87 -5.75 28.09 -1.04
C LEU A 87 -4.44 28.37 -1.80
N SER A 88 -4.48 28.50 -3.12
CA SER A 88 -3.30 28.60 -3.97
C SER A 88 -2.35 29.76 -3.67
N GLY A 89 -2.86 30.82 -3.02
CA GLY A 89 -2.04 31.97 -2.59
C GLY A 89 -1.30 31.75 -1.27
N THR A 90 -1.64 30.73 -0.50
CA THR A 90 -1.11 30.49 0.85
C THR A 90 -0.58 29.07 1.06
N SER A 91 -1.08 28.10 0.30
CA SER A 91 -0.75 26.69 0.47
C SER A 91 0.12 26.18 -0.66
N LYS A 92 0.95 25.18 -0.39
CA LYS A 92 1.65 24.38 -1.38
C LYS A 92 0.84 23.14 -1.74
N LEU A 93 0.98 22.68 -2.98
CA LEU A 93 0.27 21.50 -3.47
C LEU A 93 1.26 20.39 -3.77
N ALA A 94 0.98 19.21 -3.22
CA ALA A 94 1.74 18.00 -3.47
C ALA A 94 0.82 16.82 -3.79
N PHE A 95 1.30 15.90 -4.62
CA PHE A 95 0.60 14.70 -5.01
C PHE A 95 1.31 13.47 -4.45
N TYR A 96 0.56 12.56 -3.85
CA TYR A 96 1.05 11.26 -3.44
C TYR A 96 0.60 10.20 -4.44
N SER A 97 1.56 9.54 -5.08
CA SER A 97 1.33 8.44 -6.01
C SER A 97 1.63 7.10 -5.34
N GLY A 98 0.65 6.22 -5.31
CA GLY A 98 0.78 4.87 -4.79
C GLY A 98 0.33 3.78 -5.75
N ASN A 99 -0.01 4.13 -7.00
CA ASN A 99 -0.54 3.19 -7.99
C ASN A 99 0.15 3.31 -9.34
N ASP A 100 0.52 2.18 -9.93
CA ASP A 100 1.16 2.06 -11.26
C ASP A 100 0.18 2.22 -12.44
N TYR A 101 -1.07 2.65 -12.21
CA TYR A 101 -2.12 2.41 -13.19
C TYR A 101 -2.37 3.53 -14.19
N TRP A 102 -1.97 4.76 -13.90
CA TRP A 102 -2.70 5.86 -14.50
C TRP A 102 -1.78 7.00 -14.91
N GLU A 103 -1.03 6.81 -15.98
CA GLU A 103 -0.25 7.89 -16.58
C GLU A 103 -1.12 9.10 -16.90
N ASP A 104 -2.32 8.87 -17.45
CA ASP A 104 -3.26 9.93 -17.87
C ASP A 104 -4.02 10.59 -16.70
N ALA A 105 -4.04 9.95 -15.52
CA ALA A 105 -4.75 10.47 -14.35
C ALA A 105 -3.92 11.45 -13.51
N TYR A 106 -2.63 11.56 -13.76
CA TYR A 106 -1.77 12.48 -13.02
C TYR A 106 -1.97 13.91 -13.49
N PRO A 107 -2.24 14.85 -12.58
CA PRO A 107 -2.48 16.24 -12.95
C PRO A 107 -1.17 17.02 -13.16
N TRP A 108 -0.32 16.57 -14.08
CA TRP A 108 1.00 17.13 -14.38
C TRP A 108 0.99 18.64 -14.63
N TYR A 109 -0.12 19.15 -15.15
CA TYR A 109 -0.31 20.56 -15.44
C TYR A 109 -0.64 21.43 -14.22
N MET A 110 -1.07 20.81 -13.11
CA MET A 110 -1.49 21.52 -11.89
C MET A 110 -0.51 21.36 -10.74
N ILE A 111 0.20 20.24 -10.68
CA ILE A 111 1.01 19.86 -9.53
C ILE A 111 2.48 19.81 -9.92
N GLU A 112 3.31 20.43 -9.10
CA GLU A 112 4.76 20.48 -9.29
C GLU A 112 5.52 19.55 -8.35
N ASN A 113 4.89 19.13 -7.23
CA ASN A 113 5.55 18.41 -6.18
C ASN A 113 4.91 17.03 -5.98
N TYR A 114 5.72 15.98 -5.95
CA TYR A 114 5.26 14.60 -5.92
C TYR A 114 5.95 13.77 -4.82
N LEU A 115 5.17 12.99 -4.10
CA LEU A 115 5.64 11.84 -3.32
C LEU A 115 5.38 10.58 -4.13
N CYS A 116 6.41 9.96 -4.67
CA CYS A 116 6.29 8.81 -5.56
C CYS A 116 6.57 7.52 -4.81
N ALA A 117 5.54 6.72 -4.55
CA ALA A 117 5.71 5.39 -3.98
C ALA A 117 5.96 4.31 -5.05
N ASP A 118 5.76 4.63 -6.33
CA ASP A 118 5.90 3.72 -7.46
C ASP A 118 6.94 4.21 -8.49
N GLN A 119 7.50 3.27 -9.25
CA GLN A 119 8.55 3.58 -10.23
C GLN A 119 8.01 4.28 -11.48
N LEU A 120 6.75 4.04 -11.84
CA LEU A 120 6.12 4.75 -12.95
C LEU A 120 6.05 6.25 -12.65
N ALA A 121 5.56 6.61 -11.46
CA ALA A 121 5.51 8.01 -11.04
C ALA A 121 6.89 8.66 -11.00
N VAL A 122 7.91 7.97 -10.52
CA VAL A 122 9.31 8.46 -10.56
C VAL A 122 9.73 8.76 -12.00
N GLY A 123 9.52 7.81 -12.93
CA GLY A 123 9.85 7.98 -14.34
C GLY A 123 9.10 9.14 -15.00
N LEU A 124 7.82 9.31 -14.66
CA LEU A 124 7.00 10.40 -15.16
C LEU A 124 7.42 11.75 -14.60
N CYS A 125 7.74 11.84 -13.30
CA CYS A 125 8.29 13.07 -12.72
C CYS A 125 9.60 13.47 -13.37
N GLN A 126 10.48 12.53 -13.69
CA GLN A 126 11.71 12.80 -14.44
C GLN A 126 11.40 13.30 -15.88
N LYS A 127 10.48 12.63 -16.57
CA LYS A 127 10.05 13.00 -17.94
C LYS A 127 9.46 14.42 -18.02
N TYR A 128 8.68 14.81 -17.02
CA TYR A 128 8.00 16.11 -16.97
C TYR A 128 8.71 17.15 -16.10
N GLU A 129 9.94 16.88 -15.69
CA GLU A 129 10.79 17.77 -14.89
C GLU A 129 10.10 18.27 -13.61
N LYS A 130 9.34 17.35 -12.94
CA LYS A 130 8.65 17.66 -11.70
C LYS A 130 9.56 17.41 -10.51
N ARG A 131 9.36 18.16 -9.44
CA ARG A 131 10.01 17.91 -8.15
C ARG A 131 9.39 16.68 -7.51
N PHE A 132 10.21 15.75 -7.06
CA PHE A 132 9.70 14.55 -6.41
C PHE A 132 10.61 14.00 -5.33
N LEU A 133 9.98 13.32 -4.37
CA LEU A 133 10.63 12.42 -3.44
C LEU A 133 10.23 10.98 -3.78
N ASN A 134 11.20 10.10 -3.98
CA ASN A 134 10.94 8.65 -4.03
C ASN A 134 10.65 8.17 -2.60
N TYR A 135 9.37 8.18 -2.23
CA TYR A 135 8.89 7.97 -0.88
C TYR A 135 8.37 6.54 -0.71
N ARG A 136 8.91 5.84 0.26
CA ARG A 136 8.47 4.51 0.66
C ARG A 136 7.53 4.62 1.85
N PRO A 137 6.22 4.34 1.65
CA PRO A 137 5.25 4.48 2.74
C PRO A 137 5.61 3.67 3.98
N TRP A 138 5.30 4.22 5.13
CA TRP A 138 5.49 3.60 6.44
C TRP A 138 4.80 2.27 6.56
N ILE A 139 5.47 1.33 7.23
CA ILE A 139 4.92 0.07 7.71
C ILE A 139 4.82 0.12 9.23
N ASP A 140 3.68 -0.25 9.78
CA ASP A 140 3.51 -0.42 11.22
C ASP A 140 4.19 -1.72 11.66
N TYR A 141 5.50 -1.64 11.92
CA TYR A 141 6.29 -2.80 12.37
C TYR A 141 5.93 -3.29 13.77
N ASP A 142 5.16 -2.52 14.54
CA ASP A 142 4.62 -2.96 15.82
C ASP A 142 3.36 -3.80 15.67
N GLN A 143 2.60 -3.54 14.63
CA GLN A 143 1.46 -4.35 14.23
C GLN A 143 1.88 -5.57 13.41
N PHE A 144 2.74 -5.37 12.41
CA PHE A 144 3.27 -6.45 11.54
C PHE A 144 4.61 -6.96 12.08
N LYS A 145 4.56 -7.59 13.26
CA LYS A 145 5.77 -8.12 13.93
C LYS A 145 6.25 -9.40 13.29
N PHE A 146 7.56 -9.55 13.26
CA PHE A 146 8.14 -10.87 12.96
C PHE A 146 7.78 -11.86 14.06
N LYS A 147 7.20 -12.98 13.64
CA LYS A 147 6.96 -14.15 14.48
C LYS A 147 7.29 -15.38 13.68
N GLU A 148 8.23 -16.17 14.19
CA GLU A 148 8.59 -17.41 13.54
C GLU A 148 7.40 -18.38 13.52
N ASN A 149 7.09 -18.92 12.35
CA ASN A 149 6.11 -20.00 12.20
C ASN A 149 6.86 -21.31 11.96
N THR A 150 6.83 -22.19 12.96
CA THR A 150 7.63 -23.42 12.98
C THR A 150 6.92 -24.62 12.37
N ASP A 151 5.58 -24.66 12.39
CA ASP A 151 4.81 -25.87 12.11
C ASP A 151 3.51 -25.58 11.33
N GLY A 152 3.56 -24.74 10.33
CA GLY A 152 2.37 -24.36 9.58
C GLY A 152 2.37 -24.83 8.13
N ASN A 153 1.16 -24.91 7.56
CA ASN A 153 0.89 -25.14 6.16
C ASN A 153 -0.11 -24.13 5.59
N ILE A 154 -0.39 -23.04 6.34
CA ILE A 154 -1.31 -21.99 5.91
C ILE A 154 -0.61 -21.05 4.94
N LEU A 155 -1.23 -20.82 3.79
CA LEU A 155 -0.81 -19.80 2.82
C LEU A 155 -1.90 -18.73 2.72
N GLY A 156 -1.58 -17.49 3.11
CA GLY A 156 -2.53 -16.37 3.11
C GLY A 156 -2.60 -15.66 1.76
N SER A 157 -3.77 -15.10 1.43
CA SER A 157 -3.94 -14.12 0.35
C SER A 157 -4.77 -12.96 0.89
N TYR A 158 -4.30 -11.72 0.66
CA TYR A 158 -4.87 -10.50 1.26
C TYR A 158 -5.27 -9.50 0.18
N ILE A 159 -5.95 -9.98 -0.87
CA ILE A 159 -6.46 -9.16 -1.96
C ILE A 159 -7.95 -8.91 -1.73
N SER A 160 -8.31 -7.65 -1.57
CA SER A 160 -9.70 -7.25 -1.32
C SER A 160 -10.60 -7.61 -2.50
N GLU A 161 -11.78 -8.18 -2.20
CA GLU A 161 -12.77 -8.63 -3.21
C GLU A 161 -12.15 -9.39 -4.39
N TYR A 162 -11.25 -10.31 -4.08
CA TYR A 162 -10.38 -10.96 -5.06
C TYR A 162 -11.15 -11.62 -6.20
N ASP A 163 -12.21 -12.33 -5.87
CA ASP A 163 -13.11 -13.03 -6.82
C ASP A 163 -13.84 -12.09 -7.79
N LYS A 164 -14.11 -10.85 -7.35
CA LYS A 164 -14.81 -9.85 -8.14
C LYS A 164 -13.87 -8.96 -8.94
N THR A 165 -12.77 -8.53 -8.30
CA THR A 165 -11.85 -7.54 -8.88
C THR A 165 -10.85 -8.18 -9.83
N PHE A 166 -10.39 -9.40 -9.52
CA PHE A 166 -9.39 -10.15 -10.28
C PHE A 166 -9.84 -11.61 -10.49
N PRO A 167 -10.97 -11.84 -11.18
CA PRO A 167 -11.57 -13.19 -11.27
C PRO A 167 -10.66 -14.23 -11.93
N LYS A 168 -9.86 -13.86 -12.92
CA LYS A 168 -8.93 -14.78 -13.59
C LYS A 168 -7.80 -15.22 -12.66
N GLU A 169 -7.21 -14.27 -11.95
CA GLU A 169 -6.15 -14.52 -10.98
C GLU A 169 -6.68 -15.30 -9.77
N TYR A 170 -7.89 -15.00 -9.34
CA TYR A 170 -8.58 -15.75 -8.30
C TYR A 170 -8.78 -17.23 -8.69
N GLU A 171 -9.34 -17.49 -9.90
CA GLU A 171 -9.48 -18.84 -10.41
C GLU A 171 -8.15 -19.57 -10.56
N PHE A 172 -7.10 -18.88 -10.98
CA PHE A 172 -5.76 -19.46 -11.03
C PHE A 172 -5.30 -19.91 -9.63
N VAL A 173 -5.49 -19.07 -8.60
CA VAL A 173 -5.14 -19.43 -7.22
C VAL A 173 -6.02 -20.57 -6.70
N LYS A 174 -7.31 -20.64 -7.04
CA LYS A 174 -8.20 -21.75 -6.71
C LYS A 174 -7.74 -23.07 -7.34
N ASN A 175 -7.25 -23.03 -8.57
CA ASN A 175 -6.68 -24.20 -9.24
C ASN A 175 -5.43 -24.68 -8.54
N LEU A 176 -4.51 -23.78 -8.15
CA LEU A 176 -3.35 -24.12 -7.33
C LEU A 176 -3.76 -24.76 -5.99
N GLN A 177 -4.80 -24.23 -5.34
CA GLN A 177 -5.35 -24.81 -4.12
C GLN A 177 -5.81 -26.25 -4.33
N SER A 178 -6.49 -26.55 -5.43
CA SER A 178 -6.97 -27.90 -5.72
C SER A 178 -5.85 -28.90 -5.97
N GLU A 179 -4.70 -28.44 -6.50
CA GLU A 179 -3.52 -29.27 -6.77
C GLU A 179 -2.64 -29.45 -5.52
N CYS A 180 -2.73 -28.57 -4.55
CA CYS A 180 -1.86 -28.50 -3.36
C CYS A 180 -2.59 -28.87 -2.08
N GLY A 181 -3.17 -30.06 -2.00
CA GLY A 181 -3.95 -30.52 -0.85
C GLY A 181 -3.19 -30.56 0.51
N TYR A 182 -1.87 -30.32 0.50
CA TYR A 182 -1.03 -30.19 1.69
C TYR A 182 -0.99 -28.75 2.25
N LEU A 183 -1.52 -27.76 1.50
CA LEU A 183 -1.63 -26.36 1.91
C LEU A 183 -3.06 -26.00 2.32
N ASP A 184 -3.19 -25.22 3.36
CA ASP A 184 -4.42 -24.53 3.76
C ASP A 184 -4.39 -23.10 3.18
N PHE A 185 -5.09 -22.87 2.07
CA PHE A 185 -5.19 -21.54 1.47
C PHE A 185 -6.27 -20.73 2.18
N ARG A 186 -5.87 -19.60 2.78
CA ARG A 186 -6.80 -18.65 3.40
C ARG A 186 -6.86 -17.36 2.60
N ILE A 187 -7.96 -17.16 1.90
CA ILE A 187 -8.23 -15.94 1.13
C ILE A 187 -9.02 -14.99 2.02
N ASN A 188 -8.37 -13.93 2.48
CA ASN A 188 -8.94 -12.91 3.36
C ASN A 188 -9.25 -11.66 2.54
N SER A 189 -10.53 -11.44 2.23
CA SER A 189 -10.97 -10.33 1.36
C SER A 189 -11.49 -9.10 2.10
N HIS A 190 -11.81 -9.23 3.39
CA HIS A 190 -12.41 -8.15 4.20
C HIS A 190 -11.98 -8.27 5.66
N SER A 191 -10.72 -8.00 5.96
CA SER A 191 -10.22 -8.03 7.33
C SER A 191 -9.71 -6.66 7.75
N THR A 192 -9.83 -6.38 9.04
CA THR A 192 -9.13 -5.25 9.66
C THR A 192 -7.62 -5.46 9.57
N LYS A 193 -6.83 -4.43 9.81
CA LYS A 193 -5.36 -4.56 9.85
C LYS A 193 -4.90 -5.53 10.94
N GLU A 194 -5.58 -5.54 12.09
CA GLU A 194 -5.31 -6.45 13.20
C GLU A 194 -5.55 -7.91 12.80
N GLU A 195 -6.69 -8.19 12.16
CA GLU A 195 -7.01 -9.53 11.66
C GLU A 195 -6.04 -9.96 10.57
N THR A 196 -5.67 -9.05 9.66
CA THR A 196 -4.67 -9.30 8.62
C THR A 196 -3.31 -9.65 9.22
N ALA A 197 -2.83 -8.88 10.18
CA ALA A 197 -1.57 -9.15 10.87
C ALA A 197 -1.59 -10.51 11.57
N LYS A 198 -2.69 -10.83 12.27
CA LYS A 198 -2.87 -12.14 12.93
C LYS A 198 -2.86 -13.29 11.90
N CYS A 199 -3.59 -13.15 10.79
CA CYS A 199 -3.59 -14.16 9.73
C CYS A 199 -2.20 -14.35 9.11
N MET A 200 -1.46 -13.25 8.92
CA MET A 200 -0.07 -13.30 8.47
C MET A 200 0.82 -14.03 9.47
N GLU A 201 0.67 -13.79 10.77
CA GLU A 201 1.42 -14.50 11.80
C GLU A 201 1.19 -16.03 11.80
N GLU A 202 -0.03 -16.47 11.50
CA GLU A 202 -0.42 -17.88 11.44
C GLU A 202 0.05 -18.57 10.15
N SER A 203 0.37 -17.83 9.09
CA SER A 203 0.74 -18.37 7.79
C SER A 203 2.24 -18.69 7.69
N VAL A 204 2.62 -19.58 6.78
CA VAL A 204 4.04 -19.84 6.42
C VAL A 204 4.53 -18.90 5.34
N GLY A 205 3.63 -18.34 4.56
CA GLY A 205 3.89 -17.40 3.47
C GLY A 205 2.61 -16.77 2.96
N THR A 206 2.73 -15.88 1.99
CA THR A 206 1.61 -15.21 1.33
C THR A 206 1.66 -15.51 -0.16
N ILE A 207 0.50 -15.74 -0.78
CA ILE A 207 0.37 -15.79 -2.24
C ILE A 207 -0.27 -14.51 -2.73
N HIS A 208 0.41 -13.84 -3.68
CA HIS A 208 -0.07 -12.59 -4.27
C HIS A 208 0.00 -12.68 -5.79
N VAL A 209 -1.10 -13.06 -6.39
CA VAL A 209 -1.27 -13.17 -7.85
C VAL A 209 -2.27 -12.10 -8.27
N LYS A 210 -1.75 -10.97 -8.78
CA LYS A 210 -2.56 -9.82 -9.12
C LYS A 210 -1.94 -9.08 -10.30
N GLY A 211 -2.69 -8.93 -11.39
CA GLY A 211 -2.20 -8.30 -12.61
C GLY A 211 -1.98 -6.80 -12.48
N LEU A 212 -2.72 -6.16 -11.56
CA LEU A 212 -2.66 -4.74 -11.32
C LEU A 212 -2.31 -4.49 -9.83
N GLU A 213 -1.16 -3.93 -9.55
CA GLU A 213 -0.71 -3.59 -8.19
C GLU A 213 0.14 -2.32 -8.22
N GLY A 214 -0.02 -1.48 -7.22
CA GLY A 214 0.83 -0.33 -7.01
C GLY A 214 2.00 -0.66 -6.09
N TYR A 215 2.06 0.02 -4.96
CA TYR A 215 3.13 -0.15 -3.97
C TYR A 215 3.18 -1.55 -3.33
N GLY A 216 2.02 -2.22 -3.21
CA GLY A 216 1.94 -3.57 -2.68
C GLY A 216 2.02 -3.64 -1.15
N PHE A 217 1.17 -2.89 -0.44
CA PHE A 217 1.17 -2.89 1.03
C PHE A 217 1.06 -4.29 1.63
N ALA A 218 0.11 -5.11 1.17
CA ALA A 218 -0.05 -6.47 1.67
C ALA A 218 1.20 -7.34 1.47
N ILE A 219 1.98 -7.07 0.42
CA ILE A 219 3.26 -7.75 0.15
C ILE A 219 4.29 -7.35 1.22
N ILE A 220 4.43 -6.05 1.47
CA ILE A 220 5.44 -5.52 2.40
C ILE A 220 5.08 -5.87 3.85
N GLU A 221 3.81 -5.77 4.22
CA GLU A 221 3.27 -6.17 5.54
C GLU A 221 3.50 -7.66 5.80
N SER A 222 3.26 -8.50 4.79
CA SER A 222 3.59 -9.92 4.84
C SER A 222 5.09 -10.16 5.08
N MET A 223 5.94 -9.48 4.31
CA MET A 223 7.39 -9.55 4.48
C MET A 223 7.84 -9.06 5.87
N ALA A 224 7.19 -8.04 6.43
CA ALA A 224 7.48 -7.54 7.78
C ALA A 224 7.20 -8.60 8.85
N CYS A 225 6.12 -9.37 8.69
CA CYS A 225 5.80 -10.53 9.52
C CYS A 225 6.75 -11.73 9.30
N GLY A 226 7.68 -11.63 8.37
CA GLY A 226 8.58 -12.72 7.97
C GLY A 226 7.89 -13.75 7.06
N ARG A 227 6.89 -13.37 6.31
CA ARG A 227 6.18 -14.26 5.37
C ARG A 227 6.67 -14.00 3.96
N PRO A 228 7.45 -14.92 3.36
CA PRO A 228 7.85 -14.78 1.97
C PRO A 228 6.62 -14.78 1.07
N VAL A 229 6.67 -13.97 0.01
CA VAL A 229 5.53 -13.80 -0.88
C VAL A 229 5.74 -14.61 -2.16
N PHE A 230 4.78 -15.47 -2.47
CA PHE A 230 4.71 -16.16 -3.75
C PHE A 230 4.15 -15.20 -4.80
N LEU A 231 4.96 -14.92 -5.82
CA LEU A 231 4.66 -13.99 -6.91
C LEU A 231 4.69 -14.71 -8.25
N HIS A 232 3.62 -14.54 -9.04
CA HIS A 232 3.63 -15.04 -10.41
C HIS A 232 4.56 -14.18 -11.26
N ARG A 233 5.58 -14.79 -11.88
CA ARG A 233 6.68 -14.09 -12.55
C ARG A 233 6.22 -13.07 -13.59
N GLU A 234 5.33 -13.48 -14.50
CA GLU A 234 4.85 -12.60 -15.57
C GLU A 234 4.00 -11.44 -15.05
N LEU A 235 3.20 -11.67 -13.99
CA LEU A 235 2.37 -10.62 -13.39
C LEU A 235 3.16 -9.66 -12.50
N ALA A 236 4.31 -10.11 -12.01
CA ALA A 236 5.20 -9.32 -11.17
C ALA A 236 6.12 -8.40 -11.97
N GLU A 237 6.39 -8.75 -13.24
CA GLU A 237 7.31 -7.99 -14.08
C GLU A 237 6.87 -6.53 -14.23
N GLY A 238 7.82 -5.60 -14.02
CA GLY A 238 7.58 -4.16 -14.12
C GLY A 238 6.81 -3.53 -12.96
N LYS A 239 6.42 -4.30 -11.93
CA LYS A 239 5.71 -3.76 -10.77
C LYS A 239 6.64 -3.13 -9.74
N SER A 240 6.18 -2.09 -9.07
CA SER A 240 6.97 -1.35 -8.08
C SER A 240 7.38 -2.21 -6.89
N TYR A 241 6.56 -3.17 -6.49
CA TYR A 241 6.92 -4.09 -5.40
C TYR A 241 8.09 -5.02 -5.73
N MET A 242 8.53 -5.11 -6.99
CA MET A 242 9.76 -5.82 -7.36
C MET A 242 11.01 -5.23 -6.70
N ASN A 243 10.95 -3.97 -6.25
CA ASN A 243 12.03 -3.36 -5.48
C ASN A 243 12.27 -4.04 -4.12
N TRP A 244 11.27 -4.74 -3.61
CA TRP A 244 11.32 -5.49 -2.34
C TRP A 244 11.45 -6.99 -2.54
N ALA A 245 11.16 -7.49 -3.73
CA ALA A 245 11.04 -8.91 -4.03
C ALA A 245 12.40 -9.49 -4.44
N VAL A 246 13.08 -10.09 -3.48
CA VAL A 246 14.37 -10.76 -3.68
C VAL A 246 14.14 -12.28 -3.67
N GLU A 247 14.45 -12.95 -4.79
CA GLU A 247 14.25 -14.40 -4.94
C GLU A 247 14.93 -15.20 -3.82
N ASN A 248 14.18 -16.15 -3.25
CA ASN A 248 14.58 -16.99 -2.11
C ASN A 248 14.93 -16.23 -0.81
N ASN A 249 14.56 -14.98 -0.73
CA ASN A 249 14.73 -14.15 0.47
C ASN A 249 13.40 -13.54 0.91
N THR A 250 12.86 -12.58 0.16
CA THR A 250 11.57 -11.96 0.45
C THR A 250 10.45 -12.47 -0.43
N ALA A 251 10.78 -13.04 -1.58
CA ALA A 251 9.83 -13.55 -2.56
C ALA A 251 10.23 -14.93 -3.08
N LEU A 252 9.22 -15.69 -3.50
CA LEU A 252 9.32 -16.99 -4.14
C LEU A 252 8.59 -16.89 -5.49
N PHE A 253 9.33 -16.56 -6.54
CA PHE A 253 8.74 -16.41 -7.88
C PHE A 253 8.42 -17.77 -8.49
N PHE A 254 7.29 -17.85 -9.19
CA PHE A 254 6.89 -19.02 -9.94
C PHE A 254 6.23 -18.63 -11.27
N GLY A 255 6.38 -19.46 -12.29
CA GLY A 255 5.77 -19.27 -13.61
C GLY A 255 4.68 -20.29 -13.91
N ASN A 256 4.57 -21.36 -13.10
CA ASN A 256 3.60 -22.43 -13.30
C ASN A 256 3.34 -23.18 -11.98
N ALA A 257 2.33 -24.05 -11.98
CA ALA A 257 1.94 -24.84 -10.81
C ALA A 257 3.06 -25.74 -10.27
N LEU A 258 3.88 -26.35 -11.13
CA LEU A 258 4.97 -27.23 -10.70
C LEU A 258 6.04 -26.47 -9.92
N GLU A 259 6.44 -25.29 -10.39
CA GLU A 259 7.38 -24.42 -9.66
C GLU A 259 6.79 -23.97 -8.31
N PHE A 260 5.50 -23.58 -8.30
CA PHE A 260 4.80 -23.22 -7.09
C PHE A 260 4.80 -24.39 -6.09
N MET A 261 4.43 -25.59 -6.54
CA MET A 261 4.39 -26.79 -5.69
C MET A 261 5.77 -27.13 -5.13
N ALA A 262 6.81 -27.05 -5.92
CA ALA A 262 8.17 -27.34 -5.46
C ALA A 262 8.61 -26.37 -4.34
N LYS A 263 8.38 -25.06 -4.55
CA LYS A 263 8.77 -24.02 -3.58
C LYS A 263 7.90 -24.03 -2.32
N SER A 264 6.61 -24.24 -2.46
CA SER A 264 5.70 -24.32 -1.31
C SER A 264 5.92 -25.57 -0.48
N LYS A 265 6.22 -26.72 -1.09
CA LYS A 265 6.65 -27.94 -0.38
C LYS A 265 7.95 -27.70 0.39
N ALA A 266 8.96 -27.11 -0.25
CA ALA A 266 10.21 -26.78 0.45
C ALA A 266 9.96 -25.89 1.68
N LEU A 267 9.06 -24.89 1.56
CA LEU A 267 8.71 -24.00 2.66
C LEU A 267 7.97 -24.71 3.80
N VAL A 268 7.08 -25.67 3.48
CA VAL A 268 6.30 -26.43 4.48
C VAL A 268 7.10 -27.56 5.10
N GLU A 269 7.84 -28.33 4.30
CA GLU A 269 8.48 -29.58 4.75
C GLU A 269 9.90 -29.38 5.31
N CYS A 270 10.63 -28.35 4.83
CA CYS A 270 11.98 -28.07 5.31
C CYS A 270 11.99 -26.94 6.34
N LYS A 271 12.09 -27.31 7.63
CA LYS A 271 12.05 -26.36 8.75
C LYS A 271 13.22 -25.37 8.69
N GLU A 272 14.41 -25.81 8.37
CA GLU A 272 15.60 -24.97 8.28
C GLU A 272 15.47 -23.95 7.16
N TYR A 273 14.97 -24.35 6.00
CA TYR A 273 14.71 -23.44 4.87
C TYR A 273 13.63 -22.42 5.23
N ARG A 274 12.52 -22.87 5.83
CA ARG A 274 11.45 -21.99 6.28
C ARG A 274 11.96 -20.93 7.26
N HIS A 275 12.66 -21.36 8.32
CA HIS A 275 13.26 -20.45 9.29
C HIS A 275 14.17 -19.42 8.64
N PHE A 276 15.09 -19.89 7.76
CA PHE A 276 16.01 -19.01 7.04
C PHE A 276 15.27 -17.96 6.22
N VAL A 277 14.31 -18.36 5.39
CA VAL A 277 13.57 -17.45 4.51
C VAL A 277 12.72 -16.47 5.32
N GLN A 278 12.01 -16.94 6.35
CA GLN A 278 11.17 -16.09 7.20
C GLN A 278 11.99 -15.00 7.91
N LYS A 279 13.11 -15.36 8.49
CA LYS A 279 14.02 -14.42 9.15
C LYS A 279 14.64 -13.44 8.18
N SER A 280 15.14 -13.94 7.05
CA SER A 280 15.74 -13.12 6.00
C SER A 280 14.73 -12.11 5.43
N CYS A 281 13.50 -12.55 5.21
CA CYS A 281 12.40 -11.73 4.74
C CYS A 281 12.17 -10.51 5.65
N SER A 282 11.95 -10.73 6.94
CA SER A 282 11.72 -9.65 7.90
C SER A 282 12.91 -8.70 8.05
N ILE A 283 14.13 -9.22 8.06
CA ILE A 283 15.35 -8.39 8.15
C ILE A 283 15.52 -7.52 6.89
N THR A 284 15.30 -8.12 5.73
CA THR A 284 15.51 -7.42 4.45
C THR A 284 14.51 -6.29 4.26
N ILE A 285 13.21 -6.54 4.53
CA ILE A 285 12.20 -5.50 4.32
C ILE A 285 12.38 -4.31 5.27
N ARG A 286 12.78 -4.54 6.52
CA ARG A 286 13.06 -3.48 7.51
C ARG A 286 14.24 -2.59 7.11
N LYS A 287 15.18 -3.11 6.33
CA LYS A 287 16.28 -2.31 5.75
C LYS A 287 15.83 -1.53 4.52
N LEU A 288 14.96 -2.15 3.68
CA LEU A 288 14.48 -1.54 2.46
C LEU A 288 13.42 -0.47 2.71
N VAL A 289 12.58 -0.65 3.72
CA VAL A 289 11.56 0.30 4.17
C VAL A 289 11.89 0.71 5.60
N ASN A 290 12.86 1.61 5.74
CA ASN A 290 13.27 2.17 7.02
C ASN A 290 12.40 3.39 7.34
N ASN A 291 11.51 3.27 8.32
CA ASN A 291 10.57 4.32 8.68
C ASN A 291 11.25 5.63 9.11
N GLU A 292 12.34 5.54 9.89
CA GLU A 292 13.09 6.73 10.37
C GLU A 292 13.68 7.48 9.18
N GLN A 293 14.37 6.78 8.29
CA GLN A 293 14.94 7.36 7.08
C GLN A 293 13.86 7.98 6.18
N GLN A 294 12.71 7.32 6.03
CA GLN A 294 11.61 7.87 5.22
C GLN A 294 10.99 9.10 5.86
N THR A 295 10.92 9.16 7.18
CA THR A 295 10.47 10.34 7.92
C THR A 295 11.43 11.51 7.74
N GLU A 296 12.74 11.29 7.87
CA GLU A 296 13.76 12.30 7.63
C GLU A 296 13.69 12.87 6.20
N LEU A 297 13.62 11.99 5.20
CA LEU A 297 13.50 12.41 3.79
C LEU A 297 12.20 13.21 3.52
N LEU A 298 11.10 12.82 4.15
CA LEU A 298 9.85 13.57 4.07
C LEU A 298 9.99 14.95 4.72
N GLY A 299 10.65 15.04 5.88
CA GLY A 299 10.92 16.32 6.54
C GLY A 299 11.72 17.27 5.64
N ILE A 300 12.82 16.80 5.06
CA ILE A 300 13.62 17.58 4.10
C ILE A 300 12.78 18.04 2.92
N PHE A 301 11.95 17.15 2.35
CA PHE A 301 11.08 17.50 1.23
C PHE A 301 10.06 18.59 1.61
N LEU A 302 9.48 18.52 2.82
CA LEU A 302 8.54 19.53 3.32
C LEU A 302 9.22 20.87 3.57
N ASP A 303 10.38 20.88 4.24
CA ASP A 303 11.17 22.10 4.51
C ASP A 303 11.54 22.83 3.21
N GLU A 304 11.86 22.09 2.18
CA GLU A 304 12.15 22.67 0.88
C GLU A 304 10.88 23.11 0.12
N LEU A 305 9.70 22.60 0.46
CA LEU A 305 8.44 22.95 -0.15
C LEU A 305 7.87 24.24 0.44
N LEU A 306 8.04 24.46 1.75
CA LEU A 306 7.60 25.64 2.51
C LEU A 306 8.55 26.81 2.35
#